data_c253df3f7a47ea1859ccd251ad77e629
#
_entry.id   c253df3f7a47ea1859ccd251ad77e629
#
_cell.length_a   1.000
_cell.length_b   1.000
_cell.length_c   1.000
_cell.angle_alpha   90.00
_cell.angle_beta   90.00
_cell.angle_gamma   90.00
#
_symmetry.space_group_name_H-M   'P 1'
#
loop_
_entity.id
_entity.type
_entity.pdbx_description
1 polymer ?
#
loop_
_entity_poly.entity_id
_entity_poly.type
_entity_poly.pdbx_seq_one_letter_code
_entity_poly.pdbx_strand_id
1 'polypeptide(L)'
;MCTRFYVEPAYYAPIITRAQKLKLADDMMRHLGKPLTMCGEMRPTDVVAVFAPNKEGNVSVFPMIWGFSHEATDAPIVNCRLETADKKEMWKDSWFRRRCVIPCSWYFEWEHFRSPDGKRSKVGDKYLIQSKDSHTTMLAGLYRIEERNGVDCPVFSVLTQDAVGELRGIHDRMPVILRREDVESWVKPDGNPREISQRALTEMCFEKAV
;
A
#
# COMPACT_ATOMS: atom_id res chain seq x y z
N MET A 1 5.40 3.73 10.55
CA MET A 1 4.60 2.86 9.62
C MET A 1 4.22 3.71 8.41
N CYS A 2 4.33 3.13 7.21
CA CYS A 2 4.05 3.82 5.95
C CYS A 2 2.64 4.44 5.93
N THR A 3 2.57 5.76 5.95
CA THR A 3 1.32 6.54 5.91
C THR A 3 1.34 7.57 4.78
N ARG A 4 2.40 7.59 3.98
CA ARG A 4 2.57 8.46 2.82
C ARG A 4 3.38 7.75 1.76
N PHE A 5 2.99 7.88 0.51
CA PHE A 5 3.82 7.53 -0.64
C PHE A 5 3.59 8.52 -1.78
N TYR A 6 4.46 8.51 -2.76
CA TYR A 6 4.45 9.47 -3.86
C TYR A 6 4.34 8.76 -5.21
N VAL A 7 3.54 9.32 -6.08
CA VAL A 7 3.35 8.85 -7.46
C VAL A 7 3.77 9.93 -8.44
N GLU A 8 4.84 9.69 -9.18
CA GLU A 8 5.28 10.58 -10.25
C GLU A 8 4.46 10.38 -11.52
N PRO A 9 3.97 11.46 -12.15
CA PRO A 9 3.17 11.34 -13.36
C PRO A 9 3.88 10.61 -14.49
N ALA A 10 5.18 10.88 -14.68
CA ALA A 10 5.96 10.39 -15.80
C ALA A 10 5.94 8.84 -15.93
N TYR A 11 5.95 8.12 -14.81
CA TYR A 11 6.00 6.66 -14.81
C TYR A 11 4.65 5.99 -14.72
N TYR A 12 3.63 6.70 -14.22
CA TYR A 12 2.34 6.09 -13.83
C TYR A 12 1.14 6.58 -14.67
N ALA A 13 1.31 7.55 -15.56
CA ALA A 13 0.22 8.09 -16.36
C ALA A 13 -0.63 7.01 -17.09
N PRO A 14 -0.06 5.96 -17.73
CA PRO A 14 -0.86 4.92 -18.37
C PRO A 14 -1.70 4.12 -17.38
N ILE A 15 -1.16 3.84 -16.18
CA ILE A 15 -1.85 3.09 -15.12
C ILE A 15 -3.02 3.90 -14.58
N ILE A 16 -2.78 5.15 -14.27
CA ILE A 16 -3.77 6.10 -13.76
C ILE A 16 -4.90 6.30 -14.78
N THR A 17 -4.56 6.53 -16.04
CA THR A 17 -5.54 6.69 -17.12
C THR A 17 -6.44 5.46 -17.30
N ARG A 18 -5.89 4.25 -17.10
CA ARG A 18 -6.70 3.01 -17.11
C ARG A 18 -7.69 2.98 -15.95
N ALA A 19 -7.24 3.28 -14.73
CA ALA A 19 -8.10 3.32 -13.55
C ALA A 19 -9.23 4.35 -13.68
N GLN A 20 -8.93 5.54 -14.25
CA GLN A 20 -9.93 6.60 -14.47
C GLN A 20 -11.06 6.21 -15.41
N LYS A 21 -10.78 5.40 -16.42
CA LYS A 21 -11.79 4.95 -17.41
C LYS A 21 -12.77 3.92 -16.86
N LEU A 22 -12.57 3.43 -15.65
CA LEU A 22 -13.47 2.49 -15.03
C LEU A 22 -14.70 3.21 -14.46
N LYS A 23 -15.88 2.64 -14.70
CA LYS A 23 -17.14 3.13 -14.09
C LYS A 23 -17.02 3.32 -12.57
N LEU A 24 -16.26 2.46 -11.91
CA LEU A 24 -16.02 2.54 -10.47
C LEU A 24 -15.39 3.88 -10.05
N ALA A 25 -14.47 4.46 -10.83
CA ALA A 25 -13.90 5.78 -10.54
C ALA A 25 -14.96 6.89 -10.60
N ASP A 26 -15.86 6.82 -11.58
CA ASP A 26 -16.98 7.76 -11.73
C ASP A 26 -17.99 7.59 -10.56
N ASP A 27 -18.28 6.34 -10.18
CA ASP A 27 -19.19 6.04 -9.07
C ASP A 27 -18.62 6.55 -7.74
N MET A 28 -17.30 6.34 -7.48
CA MET A 28 -16.63 6.90 -6.29
C MET A 28 -16.66 8.43 -6.26
N MET A 29 -16.40 9.07 -7.40
CA MET A 29 -16.50 10.53 -7.48
C MET A 29 -17.92 11.02 -7.23
N ARG A 30 -18.92 10.39 -7.84
CA ARG A 30 -20.33 10.83 -7.81
C ARG A 30 -20.97 10.60 -6.44
N HIS A 31 -20.74 9.45 -5.81
CA HIS A 31 -21.44 9.06 -4.56
C HIS A 31 -20.64 9.36 -3.29
N LEU A 32 -19.31 9.42 -3.38
CA LEU A 32 -18.43 9.66 -2.23
C LEU A 32 -17.74 11.01 -2.28
N GLY A 33 -17.82 11.74 -3.40
CA GLY A 33 -17.03 12.96 -3.59
C GLY A 33 -15.52 12.71 -3.61
N LYS A 34 -15.08 11.47 -3.91
CA LYS A 34 -13.67 11.06 -3.89
C LYS A 34 -13.14 10.85 -5.31
N PRO A 35 -12.39 11.83 -5.86
CA PRO A 35 -11.72 11.65 -7.13
C PRO A 35 -10.54 10.68 -7.02
N LEU A 36 -10.21 10.01 -8.13
CA LEU A 36 -8.94 9.30 -8.24
C LEU A 36 -7.78 10.30 -8.17
N THR A 37 -6.91 10.14 -7.20
CA THR A 37 -5.69 10.96 -7.06
C THR A 37 -4.69 10.54 -8.12
N MET A 38 -4.32 11.50 -8.98
CA MET A 38 -3.54 11.22 -10.19
C MET A 38 -2.05 11.08 -9.95
N CYS A 39 -1.49 11.93 -9.11
CA CYS A 39 -0.07 12.01 -8.82
C CYS A 39 0.17 12.84 -7.56
N GLY A 40 1.41 12.86 -7.11
CA GLY A 40 1.80 13.58 -5.92
C GLY A 40 1.84 12.70 -4.67
N GLU A 41 1.75 13.33 -3.51
CA GLU A 41 1.76 12.64 -2.22
C GLU A 41 0.38 12.03 -1.93
N MET A 42 0.35 10.70 -1.82
CA MET A 42 -0.85 9.93 -1.47
C MET A 42 -0.97 9.80 0.04
N ARG A 43 -2.20 9.96 0.55
CA ARG A 43 -2.54 9.97 1.97
C ARG A 43 -3.63 8.94 2.30
N PRO A 44 -3.75 8.52 3.55
CA PRO A 44 -4.90 7.73 4.00
C PRO A 44 -6.21 8.32 3.52
N THR A 45 -7.12 7.47 3.06
CA THR A 45 -8.42 7.77 2.46
C THR A 45 -8.42 8.28 1.01
N ASP A 46 -7.26 8.55 0.40
CA ASP A 46 -7.19 8.84 -1.03
C ASP A 46 -7.61 7.62 -1.86
N VAL A 47 -8.17 7.91 -3.04
CA VAL A 47 -8.42 6.88 -4.06
C VAL A 47 -7.21 6.85 -4.98
N VAL A 48 -6.56 5.70 -5.09
CA VAL A 48 -5.36 5.51 -5.90
C VAL A 48 -5.50 4.35 -6.85
N ALA A 49 -4.70 4.34 -7.92
CA ALA A 49 -4.65 3.24 -8.88
C ALA A 49 -3.83 2.08 -8.30
N VAL A 50 -4.45 0.91 -8.18
CA VAL A 50 -3.89 -0.30 -7.53
C VAL A 50 -4.00 -1.49 -8.48
N PHE A 51 -2.98 -2.33 -8.54
CA PHE A 51 -3.01 -3.59 -9.27
C PHE A 51 -3.71 -4.67 -8.45
N ALA A 52 -4.68 -5.33 -9.06
CA ALA A 52 -5.39 -6.49 -8.50
C ALA A 52 -5.87 -7.41 -9.62
N PRO A 53 -6.28 -8.65 -9.34
CA PRO A 53 -6.81 -9.53 -10.37
C PRO A 53 -8.19 -9.05 -10.84
N ASN A 54 -8.44 -9.13 -12.15
CA ASN A 54 -9.76 -8.99 -12.72
C ASN A 54 -10.54 -10.31 -12.59
N LYS A 55 -11.75 -10.39 -13.16
CA LYS A 55 -12.61 -11.59 -13.10
C LYS A 55 -11.99 -12.81 -13.76
N GLU A 56 -11.12 -12.60 -14.75
CA GLU A 56 -10.38 -13.65 -15.46
C GLU A 56 -9.09 -14.06 -14.75
N GLY A 57 -8.77 -13.44 -13.59
CA GLY A 57 -7.54 -13.68 -12.84
C GLY A 57 -6.31 -12.93 -13.37
N ASN A 58 -6.45 -12.09 -14.40
CA ASN A 58 -5.35 -11.31 -14.95
C ASN A 58 -5.12 -10.04 -14.15
N VAL A 59 -3.86 -9.61 -14.03
CA VAL A 59 -3.50 -8.35 -13.38
C VAL A 59 -4.14 -7.18 -14.13
N SER A 60 -4.89 -6.38 -13.41
CA SER A 60 -5.54 -5.18 -13.92
C SER A 60 -5.42 -4.04 -12.93
N VAL A 61 -5.86 -2.85 -13.31
CA VAL A 61 -5.78 -1.64 -12.49
C VAL A 61 -7.16 -1.24 -12.02
N PHE A 62 -7.29 -0.95 -10.73
CA PHE A 62 -8.55 -0.51 -10.12
C PHE A 62 -8.34 0.73 -9.24
N PRO A 63 -9.29 1.68 -9.20
CA PRO A 63 -9.31 2.71 -8.18
C PRO A 63 -9.68 2.07 -6.85
N MET A 64 -8.85 2.25 -5.82
CA MET A 64 -9.10 1.73 -4.47
C MET A 64 -8.85 2.81 -3.42
N ILE A 65 -9.62 2.81 -2.35
CA ILE A 65 -9.47 3.75 -1.22
C ILE A 65 -8.42 3.18 -0.25
N TRP A 66 -7.47 4.01 0.17
CA TRP A 66 -6.46 3.60 1.13
C TRP A 66 -6.98 3.61 2.56
N GLY A 67 -7.14 2.43 3.13
CA GLY A 67 -7.54 2.18 4.51
C GLY A 67 -8.85 1.41 4.66
N PHE A 68 -8.78 0.33 5.44
CA PHE A 68 -9.94 -0.45 5.86
C PHE A 68 -10.69 0.31 6.94
N SER A 69 -12.02 0.27 6.92
CA SER A 69 -12.84 0.70 8.05
C SER A 69 -12.78 -0.31 9.19
N HIS A 70 -13.00 0.14 10.42
CA HIS A 70 -13.07 -0.71 11.60
C HIS A 70 -14.02 -0.12 12.63
N GLU A 71 -14.90 -0.95 13.19
CA GLU A 71 -15.96 -0.52 14.13
C GLU A 71 -15.42 0.16 15.39
N ALA A 72 -14.22 -0.23 15.85
CA ALA A 72 -13.64 0.32 17.07
C ALA A 72 -12.89 1.65 16.88
N THR A 73 -12.82 2.20 15.66
CA THR A 73 -12.09 3.44 15.39
C THR A 73 -12.58 4.13 14.14
N ASP A 74 -12.68 5.46 14.18
CA ASP A 74 -12.99 6.28 13.00
C ASP A 74 -11.78 6.42 12.06
N ALA A 75 -10.57 6.14 12.56
CA ALA A 75 -9.36 6.21 11.75
C ALA A 75 -9.23 4.97 10.84
N PRO A 76 -8.92 5.16 9.55
CA PRO A 76 -8.73 4.05 8.62
C PRO A 76 -7.51 3.21 9.01
N ILE A 77 -7.61 1.89 8.89
CA ILE A 77 -6.48 0.98 9.11
C ILE A 77 -5.71 0.83 7.81
N VAL A 78 -4.64 1.58 7.69
CA VAL A 78 -3.85 1.74 6.45
C VAL A 78 -2.69 0.77 6.30
N ASN A 79 -2.33 0.05 7.39
CA ASN A 79 -1.24 -0.93 7.40
C ASN A 79 -1.66 -2.25 8.05
N CYS A 80 -1.21 -3.35 7.47
CA CYS A 80 -1.33 -4.70 8.00
C CYS A 80 0.06 -5.27 8.29
N ARG A 81 0.25 -5.88 9.45
CA ARG A 81 1.52 -6.56 9.77
C ARG A 81 1.58 -7.93 9.10
N LEU A 82 2.65 -8.18 8.33
CA LEU A 82 2.89 -9.45 7.64
C LEU A 82 2.80 -10.66 8.59
N GLU A 83 3.36 -10.52 9.78
CA GLU A 83 3.49 -11.59 10.78
C GLU A 83 2.15 -12.11 11.30
N THR A 84 1.10 -11.32 11.12
CA THR A 84 -0.26 -11.62 11.62
C THR A 84 -1.35 -11.58 10.57
N ALA A 85 -0.99 -11.33 9.31
CA ALA A 85 -1.94 -11.18 8.20
C ALA A 85 -2.77 -12.45 7.94
N ASP A 86 -2.16 -13.63 8.12
CA ASP A 86 -2.81 -14.93 7.95
C ASP A 86 -3.63 -15.39 9.17
N LYS A 87 -3.50 -14.69 10.31
CA LYS A 87 -4.07 -15.12 11.61
C LYS A 87 -5.25 -14.28 12.06
N LYS A 88 -5.18 -12.96 11.86
CA LYS A 88 -6.23 -12.03 12.30
C LYS A 88 -7.41 -12.06 11.34
N GLU A 89 -8.62 -12.22 11.87
CA GLU A 89 -9.85 -12.29 11.08
C GLU A 89 -10.00 -11.12 10.09
N MET A 90 -9.66 -9.91 10.51
CA MET A 90 -9.70 -8.72 9.64
C MET A 90 -8.93 -8.89 8.33
N TRP A 91 -7.83 -9.65 8.33
CA TRP A 91 -6.91 -9.77 7.21
C TRP A 91 -6.95 -11.11 6.51
N LYS A 92 -7.38 -12.15 7.21
CA LYS A 92 -7.26 -13.55 6.81
C LYS A 92 -7.85 -13.85 5.43
N ASP A 93 -9.09 -13.42 5.17
CA ASP A 93 -9.71 -13.62 3.85
C ASP A 93 -8.93 -12.88 2.75
N SER A 94 -8.53 -11.63 3.01
CA SER A 94 -7.74 -10.84 2.06
C SER A 94 -6.34 -11.43 1.84
N TRP A 95 -5.71 -11.97 2.87
CA TRP A 95 -4.41 -12.65 2.77
C TRP A 95 -4.45 -13.82 1.79
N PHE A 96 -5.49 -14.62 1.83
CA PHE A 96 -5.60 -15.79 0.97
C PHE A 96 -6.19 -15.49 -0.41
N ARG A 97 -7.04 -14.46 -0.56
CA ARG A 97 -7.86 -14.30 -1.76
C ARG A 97 -7.80 -12.93 -2.42
N ARG A 98 -7.42 -11.88 -1.70
CA ARG A 98 -7.55 -10.49 -2.17
C ARG A 98 -6.28 -9.69 -1.92
N ARG A 99 -5.23 -10.08 -2.63
CA ARG A 99 -3.96 -9.40 -2.60
C ARG A 99 -3.87 -8.39 -3.74
N CYS A 100 -3.23 -7.26 -3.46
CA CYS A 100 -3.04 -6.18 -4.42
C CYS A 100 -1.62 -5.63 -4.36
N VAL A 101 -1.28 -4.81 -5.35
CA VAL A 101 0.03 -4.13 -5.40
C VAL A 101 -0.20 -2.66 -5.63
N ILE A 102 0.41 -1.83 -4.81
CA ILE A 102 0.33 -0.38 -4.88
C ILE A 102 1.63 0.12 -5.54
N PRO A 103 1.58 0.52 -6.83
CA PRO A 103 2.74 1.07 -7.50
C PRO A 103 2.97 2.50 -7.04
N CYS A 104 4.20 2.82 -6.63
CA CYS A 104 4.60 4.17 -6.26
C CYS A 104 6.07 4.42 -6.65
N SER A 105 6.47 5.70 -6.71
CA SER A 105 7.86 6.08 -6.95
C SER A 105 8.68 5.83 -5.70
N TRP A 106 8.21 6.33 -4.57
CA TRP A 106 8.80 6.13 -3.24
C TRP A 106 7.73 6.22 -2.16
N TYR A 107 8.08 5.78 -0.96
CA TYR A 107 7.28 6.04 0.23
C TYR A 107 8.02 6.95 1.19
N PHE A 108 7.27 7.58 2.08
CA PHE A 108 7.84 8.43 3.13
C PHE A 108 7.76 7.73 4.47
N GLU A 109 8.81 7.93 5.26
CA GLU A 109 8.84 7.54 6.66
C GLU A 109 9.51 8.64 7.49
N TRP A 110 9.12 8.73 8.75
CA TRP A 110 9.70 9.69 9.69
C TRP A 110 10.61 8.97 10.65
N GLU A 111 11.73 9.60 10.93
CA GLU A 111 12.64 9.10 11.94
C GLU A 111 11.96 9.11 13.31
N HIS A 112 12.02 7.99 14.02
CA HIS A 112 11.41 7.79 15.32
C HIS A 112 12.49 7.54 16.37
N PHE A 113 12.73 8.55 17.22
CA PHE A 113 13.61 8.40 18.37
C PHE A 113 12.83 7.84 19.55
N ARG A 114 13.21 6.67 20.03
CA ARG A 114 12.68 6.14 21.29
C ARG A 114 13.30 6.92 22.44
N SER A 115 12.48 7.47 23.35
CA SER A 115 12.99 8.01 24.60
C SER A 115 13.56 6.89 25.48
N PRO A 116 14.55 7.15 26.33
CA PRO A 116 15.15 6.15 27.21
C PRO A 116 14.15 5.42 28.13
N ASP A 117 13.02 6.07 28.42
CA ASP A 117 11.92 5.52 29.24
C ASP A 117 10.89 4.72 28.40
N GLY A 118 11.08 4.60 27.10
CA GLY A 118 10.23 3.84 26.18
C GLY A 118 8.82 4.42 25.94
N LYS A 119 8.48 5.57 26.52
CA LYS A 119 7.10 6.08 26.54
C LYS A 119 6.72 7.02 25.42
N ARG A 120 7.66 7.67 24.73
CA ARG A 120 7.38 8.55 23.58
C ARG A 120 8.50 8.51 22.56
N SER A 121 8.14 8.35 21.29
CA SER A 121 9.05 8.62 20.19
C SER A 121 8.95 10.10 19.81
N LYS A 122 10.08 10.79 19.80
CA LYS A 122 10.21 12.09 19.14
C LYS A 122 10.23 11.83 17.64
N VAL A 123 9.41 12.52 16.87
CA VAL A 123 9.43 12.48 15.41
C VAL A 123 10.58 13.35 14.94
N GLY A 124 11.50 12.77 14.17
CA GLY A 124 12.64 13.45 13.57
C GLY A 124 12.38 13.82 12.10
N ASP A 125 13.42 13.70 11.29
CA ASP A 125 13.39 14.06 9.89
C ASP A 125 12.47 13.14 9.07
N LYS A 126 11.89 13.67 8.00
CA LYS A 126 11.15 12.91 6.97
C LYS A 126 12.14 12.35 5.95
N TYR A 127 12.02 11.10 5.61
CA TYR A 127 12.83 10.44 4.58
C TYR A 127 11.96 9.99 3.41
N LEU A 128 12.51 10.14 2.23
CA LEU A 128 12.07 9.53 0.99
C LEU A 128 12.81 8.19 0.86
N ILE A 129 12.09 7.10 0.62
CA ILE A 129 12.65 5.75 0.56
C ILE A 129 12.09 5.03 -0.68
N GLN A 130 12.99 4.47 -1.48
CA GLN A 130 12.64 3.74 -2.71
C GLN A 130 13.49 2.49 -2.89
N SER A 131 13.06 1.59 -3.76
CA SER A 131 13.87 0.44 -4.17
C SER A 131 15.16 0.90 -4.84
N LYS A 132 16.28 0.29 -4.50
CA LYS A 132 17.60 0.62 -5.06
C LYS A 132 17.70 0.33 -6.55
N ASP A 133 17.02 -0.70 -7.01
CA ASP A 133 17.16 -1.22 -8.37
C ASP A 133 16.09 -0.72 -9.35
N SER A 134 15.18 0.14 -8.91
CA SER A 134 14.05 0.54 -9.75
C SER A 134 13.50 1.91 -9.38
N HIS A 135 13.14 2.70 -10.39
CA HIS A 135 12.36 3.94 -10.22
C HIS A 135 10.89 3.68 -9.81
N THR A 136 10.49 2.40 -9.73
CA THR A 136 9.15 2.00 -9.32
C THR A 136 9.22 1.08 -8.12
N THR A 137 8.52 1.44 -7.06
CA THR A 137 8.41 0.66 -5.83
C THR A 137 7.04 -0.02 -5.81
N MET A 138 7.00 -1.35 -5.69
CA MET A 138 5.79 -2.16 -5.70
C MET A 138 5.43 -2.58 -4.27
N LEU A 139 4.56 -1.81 -3.61
CA LEU A 139 4.15 -2.13 -2.24
C LEU A 139 3.13 -3.27 -2.27
N ALA A 140 3.37 -4.31 -1.48
CA ALA A 140 2.40 -5.37 -1.27
C ALA A 140 1.23 -4.87 -0.42
N GLY A 141 0.02 -5.24 -0.80
CA GLY A 141 -1.19 -4.87 -0.08
C GLY A 141 -2.22 -5.99 -0.03
N LEU A 142 -3.17 -5.79 0.85
CA LEU A 142 -4.40 -6.57 0.94
C LEU A 142 -5.58 -5.66 0.64
N TYR A 143 -6.63 -6.17 0.00
CA TYR A 143 -7.84 -5.40 -0.23
C TYR A 143 -9.09 -6.19 0.17
N ARG A 144 -10.18 -5.47 0.39
CA ARG A 144 -11.54 -6.02 0.53
C ARG A 144 -12.52 -5.07 -0.13
N ILE A 145 -13.77 -5.52 -0.29
CA ILE A 145 -14.87 -4.67 -0.73
C ILE A 145 -15.62 -4.18 0.49
N GLU A 146 -15.88 -2.89 0.56
CA GLU A 146 -16.73 -2.25 1.56
C GLU A 146 -17.85 -1.49 0.86
N GLU A 147 -19.08 -1.66 1.33
CA GLU A 147 -20.18 -0.82 0.87
C GLU A 147 -20.05 0.56 1.51
N ARG A 148 -20.03 1.61 0.70
CA ARG A 148 -20.00 3.01 1.13
C ARG A 148 -20.98 3.83 0.30
N ASN A 149 -22.03 4.38 0.94
CA ASN A 149 -23.07 5.17 0.30
C ASN A 149 -23.68 4.47 -0.94
N GLY A 150 -23.95 3.17 -0.86
CA GLY A 150 -24.52 2.38 -1.94
C GLY A 150 -23.55 2.00 -3.06
N VAL A 151 -22.23 2.20 -2.84
CA VAL A 151 -21.19 1.80 -3.79
C VAL A 151 -20.28 0.74 -3.16
N ASP A 152 -20.11 -0.38 -3.86
CA ASP A 152 -19.12 -1.40 -3.52
C ASP A 152 -17.71 -0.90 -3.84
N CYS A 153 -17.02 -0.40 -2.82
CA CYS A 153 -15.71 0.22 -2.94
C CYS A 153 -14.59 -0.76 -2.54
N PRO A 154 -13.64 -1.06 -3.41
CA PRO A 154 -12.43 -1.72 -2.98
C PRO A 154 -11.60 -0.77 -2.10
N VAL A 155 -11.24 -1.27 -0.93
CA VAL A 155 -10.35 -0.59 0.02
C VAL A 155 -9.10 -1.42 0.24
N PHE A 156 -7.93 -0.80 0.46
CA PHE A 156 -6.68 -1.53 0.65
C PHE A 156 -5.91 -1.09 1.89
N SER A 157 -5.06 -1.99 2.38
CA SER A 157 -4.04 -1.73 3.40
C SER A 157 -2.68 -2.20 2.91
N VAL A 158 -1.62 -1.45 3.22
CA VAL A 158 -0.24 -1.81 2.88
C VAL A 158 0.29 -2.84 3.86
N LEU A 159 0.89 -3.92 3.36
CA LEU A 159 1.61 -4.88 4.20
C LEU A 159 2.93 -4.30 4.67
N THR A 160 3.23 -4.50 5.96
CA THR A 160 4.48 -4.05 6.58
C THR A 160 5.17 -5.21 7.29
N GLN A 161 6.49 -5.15 7.32
CA GLN A 161 7.39 -6.07 8.00
C GLN A 161 8.38 -5.31 8.88
N ASP A 162 9.18 -6.01 9.67
CA ASP A 162 10.27 -5.39 10.42
C ASP A 162 11.27 -4.73 9.46
N ALA A 163 11.69 -3.53 9.77
CA ALA A 163 12.72 -2.84 8.99
C ALA A 163 14.04 -3.60 9.05
N VAL A 164 14.80 -3.53 7.96
CA VAL A 164 16.11 -4.18 7.84
C VAL A 164 17.22 -3.17 7.53
N GLY A 165 18.45 -3.56 7.81
CA GLY A 165 19.62 -2.75 7.51
C GLY A 165 19.55 -1.35 8.14
N GLU A 166 19.94 -0.35 7.38
CA GLU A 166 20.01 1.06 7.80
C GLU A 166 18.62 1.68 8.05
N LEU A 167 17.55 1.14 7.44
CA LEU A 167 16.18 1.62 7.65
C LEU A 167 15.72 1.49 9.09
N ARG A 168 16.32 0.58 9.89
CA ARG A 168 16.06 0.46 11.34
C ARG A 168 16.40 1.74 12.11
N GLY A 169 17.33 2.52 11.59
CA GLY A 169 17.68 3.83 12.16
C GLY A 169 16.59 4.89 11.92
N ILE A 170 15.75 4.71 10.89
CA ILE A 170 14.65 5.61 10.58
C ILE A 170 13.38 5.17 11.31
N HIS A 171 12.98 3.91 11.12
CA HIS A 171 11.77 3.35 11.71
C HIS A 171 11.93 1.84 11.94
N ASP A 172 11.20 1.27 12.92
CA ASP A 172 11.20 -0.16 13.22
C ASP A 172 10.41 -1.02 12.19
N ARG A 173 9.63 -0.39 11.33
CA ARG A 173 8.82 -1.05 10.30
C ARG A 173 9.10 -0.48 8.91
N MET A 174 8.94 -1.33 7.88
CA MET A 174 8.97 -0.95 6.47
C MET A 174 7.84 -1.65 5.71
N PRO A 175 7.39 -1.14 4.56
CA PRO A 175 6.49 -1.89 3.68
C PRO A 175 7.13 -3.18 3.17
N VAL A 176 6.32 -4.18 2.88
CA VAL A 176 6.73 -5.33 2.07
C VAL A 176 6.80 -4.86 0.61
N ILE A 177 7.99 -4.87 0.02
CA ILE A 177 8.23 -4.38 -1.33
C ILE A 177 8.50 -5.58 -2.23
N LEU A 178 7.63 -5.78 -3.23
CA LEU A 178 7.70 -6.92 -4.14
C LEU A 178 8.74 -6.68 -5.23
N ARG A 179 9.37 -7.76 -5.67
CA ARG A 179 10.09 -7.79 -6.94
C ARG A 179 9.10 -7.68 -8.08
N ARG A 180 9.50 -7.09 -9.20
CA ARG A 180 8.62 -6.89 -10.35
C ARG A 180 8.07 -8.21 -10.92
N GLU A 181 8.90 -9.23 -10.96
CA GLU A 181 8.54 -10.59 -11.40
C GLU A 181 7.53 -11.29 -10.48
N ASP A 182 7.46 -10.90 -9.21
CA ASP A 182 6.54 -11.50 -8.24
C ASP A 182 5.14 -10.84 -8.23
N VAL A 183 4.96 -9.69 -8.90
CA VAL A 183 3.70 -8.93 -8.89
C VAL A 183 2.51 -9.76 -9.36
N GLU A 184 2.67 -10.48 -10.48
CA GLU A 184 1.60 -11.32 -11.03
C GLU A 184 1.24 -12.46 -10.09
N SER A 185 2.23 -13.20 -9.58
CA SER A 185 2.03 -14.31 -8.65
C SER A 185 1.46 -13.82 -7.31
N TRP A 186 1.82 -12.61 -6.87
CA TRP A 186 1.30 -12.03 -5.65
C TRP A 186 -0.21 -11.79 -5.71
N VAL A 187 -0.72 -11.21 -6.79
CA VAL A 187 -2.15 -10.87 -6.88
C VAL A 187 -3.05 -12.09 -7.15
N LYS A 188 -2.51 -13.16 -7.73
CA LYS A 188 -3.27 -14.38 -8.03
C LYS A 188 -3.66 -15.13 -6.75
N PRO A 189 -4.93 -15.58 -6.60
CA PRO A 189 -5.36 -16.31 -5.40
C PRO A 189 -4.58 -17.60 -5.12
N ASP A 190 -4.09 -18.28 -6.16
CA ASP A 190 -3.29 -19.51 -6.08
C ASP A 190 -1.80 -19.26 -5.78
N GLY A 191 -1.34 -18.01 -5.83
CA GLY A 191 0.02 -17.64 -5.42
C GLY A 191 0.25 -17.88 -3.93
N ASN A 192 1.48 -18.28 -3.56
CA ASN A 192 1.87 -18.46 -2.17
C ASN A 192 2.37 -17.15 -1.55
N PRO A 193 1.53 -16.39 -0.81
CA PRO A 193 1.92 -15.08 -0.31
C PRO A 193 3.05 -15.15 0.70
N ARG A 194 3.17 -16.22 1.45
CA ARG A 194 4.23 -16.40 2.45
C ARG A 194 5.60 -16.57 1.78
N GLU A 195 5.68 -17.38 0.76
CA GLU A 195 6.90 -17.60 0.01
C GLU A 195 7.31 -16.33 -0.76
N ILE A 196 6.35 -15.67 -1.41
CA ILE A 196 6.62 -14.43 -2.16
C ILE A 196 7.12 -13.33 -1.22
N SER A 197 6.50 -13.17 -0.05
CA SER A 197 6.93 -12.15 0.92
C SER A 197 8.34 -12.39 1.48
N GLN A 198 8.81 -13.63 1.54
CA GLN A 198 10.20 -13.95 1.94
C GLN A 198 11.25 -13.46 0.93
N ARG A 199 10.85 -13.24 -0.33
CA ARG A 199 11.70 -12.71 -1.40
C ARG A 199 11.57 -11.19 -1.56
N ALA A 200 10.82 -10.52 -0.67
CA ALA A 200 10.64 -9.08 -0.71
C ALA A 200 11.98 -8.34 -0.75
N LEU A 201 12.01 -7.22 -1.46
CA LEU A 201 13.19 -6.38 -1.57
C LEU A 201 13.50 -5.74 -0.21
N THR A 202 14.77 -5.78 0.14
CA THR A 202 15.30 -5.22 1.41
C THR A 202 16.36 -4.16 1.19
N GLU A 203 16.91 -4.05 -0.03
CA GLU A 203 17.88 -3.03 -0.38
C GLU A 203 17.17 -1.77 -0.88
N MET A 204 17.25 -0.73 -0.07
CA MET A 204 16.61 0.56 -0.33
C MET A 204 17.65 1.66 -0.41
N CYS A 205 17.39 2.68 -1.23
CA CYS A 205 18.02 3.98 -1.10
C CYS A 205 17.05 4.94 -0.41
N PHE A 206 17.62 5.86 0.36
CA PHE A 206 16.84 6.83 1.11
C PHE A 206 17.61 8.14 1.25
N GLU A 207 16.87 9.22 1.30
CA GLU A 207 17.39 10.57 1.52
C GLU A 207 16.40 11.39 2.34
N LYS A 208 16.89 12.45 2.99
CA LYS A 208 16.01 13.38 3.69
C LYS A 208 15.12 14.09 2.69
N ALA A 209 13.82 14.05 2.94
CA ALA A 209 12.87 14.83 2.16
C ALA A 209 12.97 16.31 2.58
N VAL A 210 13.12 17.19 1.60
CA VAL A 210 13.19 18.65 1.79
C VAL A 210 11.78 19.22 1.97
#